data_515b1a492bd8470bd7c26a575d01a81f
#
_entry.id   515b1a492bd8470bd7c26a575d01a81f
#
_cell.length_a   1.000
_cell.length_b   1.000
_cell.length_c   1.000
_cell.angle_alpha   90.00
_cell.angle_beta   90.00
_cell.angle_gamma   90.00
#
_symmetry.space_group_name_H-M   'P 1'
#
loop_
_entity.id
_entity.type
_entity.pdbx_description
1 polymer ?
#
loop_
_entity_poly.entity_id
_entity_poly.type
_entity_poly.pdbx_seq_one_letter_code
_entity_poly.pdbx_strand_id
1 'polypeptide(L)'
;IVIVAFILSWIFSNDDSSAPENGPTVHAATWPLQLPQGAGSYTRDPNTATNPTTKDGTTTLSATYAKDNQDAVIVLMSRPTTDLEKFMKEAAMSSVTTQPVAGTSTKALCGTSLDNDNTSCAVLKDDTAVLAVGLLDQPRPELAAVADSVAKQAAH
;
A
#
# COMPACT_ATOMS: atom_id res chain seq x y z
N ILE A 1 6.20 -4.97 -12.86
CA ILE A 1 6.08 -6.37 -12.46
C ILE A 1 7.22 -6.75 -11.51
N VAL A 2 8.44 -6.40 -11.90
CA VAL A 2 9.61 -6.69 -11.06
C VAL A 2 9.50 -5.99 -9.72
N ILE A 3 9.00 -4.77 -9.71
CA ILE A 3 8.85 -3.98 -8.48
C ILE A 3 7.88 -4.66 -7.52
N VAL A 4 6.76 -5.15 -8.04
CA VAL A 4 5.77 -5.83 -7.19
C VAL A 4 6.35 -7.09 -6.57
N ALA A 5 7.06 -7.88 -7.36
CA ALA A 5 7.70 -9.08 -6.85
C ALA A 5 8.73 -8.77 -5.77
N PHE A 6 9.47 -7.69 -5.97
CA PHE A 6 10.46 -7.27 -4.99
C PHE A 6 9.82 -6.85 -3.67
N ILE A 7 8.77 -6.04 -3.75
CA ILE A 7 8.06 -5.59 -2.55
C ILE A 7 7.48 -6.77 -1.79
N LEU A 8 6.90 -7.72 -2.50
CA LEU A 8 6.35 -8.91 -1.87
C LEU A 8 7.45 -9.74 -1.21
N SER A 9 8.61 -9.83 -1.84
CA SER A 9 9.73 -10.54 -1.29
C SER A 9 10.19 -9.92 0.05
N TRP A 10 10.22 -8.60 0.11
CA TRP A 10 10.59 -7.90 1.32
C TRP A 10 9.60 -8.15 2.45
N ILE A 11 8.31 -8.05 2.16
CA ILE A 11 7.28 -8.28 3.16
C ILE A 11 7.37 -9.69 3.72
N PHE A 12 7.62 -10.67 2.86
CA PHE A 12 7.70 -12.06 3.28
C PHE A 12 9.00 -12.44 3.96
N SER A 13 10.05 -11.66 3.77
CA SER A 13 11.33 -11.96 4.38
C SER A 13 11.42 -11.53 5.83
N ASN A 14 10.49 -10.74 6.29
CA ASN A 14 10.50 -10.28 7.66
C ASN A 14 9.91 -11.34 8.58
N ASP A 15 10.77 -11.96 9.34
CA ASP A 15 10.40 -13.02 10.27
C ASP A 15 10.32 -12.51 11.70
N ASP A 16 10.00 -11.27 11.88
CA ASP A 16 9.91 -10.71 13.20
C ASP A 16 8.64 -11.18 13.89
N SER A 17 8.80 -12.12 14.78
CA SER A 17 7.68 -12.70 15.50
C SER A 17 7.34 -11.96 16.79
N SER A 18 8.12 -10.96 17.15
CA SER A 18 7.87 -10.25 18.39
C SER A 18 6.69 -9.30 18.20
N ALA A 19 5.63 -9.53 18.95
CA ALA A 19 4.49 -8.65 18.92
C ALA A 19 4.82 -7.35 19.65
N PRO A 20 4.51 -6.19 19.07
CA PRO A 20 4.67 -4.94 19.79
C PRO A 20 3.66 -4.89 20.93
N GLU A 21 4.14 -4.64 22.12
CA GLU A 21 3.28 -4.65 23.29
C GLU A 21 2.69 -3.28 23.61
N ASN A 22 3.35 -2.22 23.14
CA ASN A 22 3.00 -0.85 23.52
C ASN A 22 2.64 0.03 22.34
N GLY A 23 2.31 -0.55 21.19
CA GLY A 23 1.88 0.21 20.04
C GLY A 23 0.43 0.65 20.15
N PRO A 24 -0.01 1.60 19.31
CA PRO A 24 -1.41 1.94 19.24
C PRO A 24 -2.23 0.70 18.89
N THR A 25 -3.42 0.61 19.50
CA THR A 25 -4.30 -0.51 19.23
C THR A 25 -4.83 -0.41 17.80
N VAL A 26 -4.55 -1.43 16.99
CA VAL A 26 -5.03 -1.52 15.63
C VAL A 26 -6.10 -2.60 15.60
N HIS A 27 -7.27 -2.25 15.06
CA HIS A 27 -8.38 -3.18 14.95
C HIS A 27 -8.17 -4.11 13.78
N ALA A 28 -8.44 -5.40 13.99
CA ALA A 28 -8.44 -6.36 12.89
C ALA A 28 -9.54 -5.99 11.89
N ALA A 29 -9.22 -5.99 10.62
CA ALA A 29 -10.18 -5.67 9.59
C ALA A 29 -11.25 -6.75 9.49
N THR A 30 -12.50 -6.32 9.35
CA THR A 30 -13.64 -7.22 9.15
C THR A 30 -14.08 -7.30 7.70
N TRP A 31 -13.45 -6.52 6.84
CA TRP A 31 -13.77 -6.46 5.41
C TRP A 31 -12.75 -7.29 4.63
N PRO A 32 -13.16 -7.83 3.46
CA PRO A 32 -12.25 -8.68 2.69
C PRO A 32 -11.12 -7.89 2.03
N LEU A 33 -9.96 -8.54 1.87
CA LEU A 33 -8.88 -8.00 1.06
C LEU A 33 -9.31 -8.02 -0.40
N GLN A 34 -9.59 -6.84 -0.94
CA GLN A 34 -10.10 -6.72 -2.30
C GLN A 34 -9.75 -5.34 -2.83
N LEU A 35 -9.19 -5.30 -4.04
CA LEU A 35 -8.87 -4.05 -4.70
C LEU A 35 -10.05 -3.56 -5.51
N PRO A 36 -10.47 -2.29 -5.35
CA PRO A 36 -11.58 -1.73 -6.13
C PRO A 36 -11.19 -1.59 -7.60
N GLN A 37 -12.19 -1.48 -8.47
CA GLN A 37 -11.96 -1.30 -9.89
C GLN A 37 -11.41 0.07 -10.25
N GLY A 38 -11.67 1.07 -9.43
CA GLY A 38 -11.21 2.43 -9.71
C GLY A 38 -10.81 3.16 -8.44
N ALA A 39 -9.88 4.08 -8.58
CA ALA A 39 -9.44 4.96 -7.50
C ALA A 39 -9.17 6.33 -8.13
N GLY A 40 -10.14 7.24 -8.00
CA GLY A 40 -10.06 8.53 -8.66
C GLY A 40 -10.06 8.35 -10.17
N SER A 41 -9.06 8.90 -10.85
CA SER A 41 -8.94 8.77 -12.31
C SER A 41 -8.21 7.51 -12.76
N TYR A 42 -7.85 6.64 -11.82
CA TYR A 42 -7.12 5.40 -12.11
C TYR A 42 -8.08 4.22 -12.17
N THR A 43 -7.83 3.29 -13.09
CA THR A 43 -8.66 2.11 -13.29
C THR A 43 -7.79 0.86 -13.18
N ARG A 44 -8.26 -0.12 -12.40
CA ARG A 44 -7.53 -1.36 -12.21
C ARG A 44 -7.45 -2.16 -13.52
N ASP A 45 -6.25 -2.61 -13.85
CA ASP A 45 -6.05 -3.53 -14.96
C ASP A 45 -6.29 -4.96 -14.44
N PRO A 46 -7.36 -5.62 -14.88
CA PRO A 46 -7.69 -6.96 -14.38
C PRO A 46 -6.62 -8.01 -14.73
N ASN A 47 -5.81 -7.76 -15.76
CA ASN A 47 -4.76 -8.70 -16.15
C ASN A 47 -3.57 -8.68 -15.19
N THR A 48 -3.44 -7.66 -14.36
CA THR A 48 -2.35 -7.52 -13.41
C THR A 48 -2.75 -7.88 -11.99
N ALA A 49 -4.05 -8.03 -11.73
CA ALA A 49 -4.54 -8.30 -10.39
C ALA A 49 -4.12 -9.70 -9.94
N THR A 50 -3.54 -9.77 -8.74
CA THR A 50 -3.17 -11.04 -8.15
C THR A 50 -4.28 -11.52 -7.22
N ASN A 51 -4.31 -12.82 -6.96
CA ASN A 51 -5.17 -13.37 -5.91
C ASN A 51 -4.48 -13.13 -4.56
N PRO A 52 -5.26 -13.02 -3.48
CA PRO A 52 -4.65 -12.91 -2.15
C PRO A 52 -3.71 -14.10 -1.90
N THR A 53 -2.51 -13.80 -1.45
CA THR A 53 -1.49 -14.81 -1.14
C THR A 53 -1.09 -14.67 0.31
N THR A 54 -1.14 -15.76 1.06
CA THR A 54 -0.76 -15.77 2.47
C THR A 54 0.57 -16.48 2.65
N LYS A 55 1.49 -15.83 3.33
CA LYS A 55 2.79 -16.39 3.68
C LYS A 55 3.20 -15.89 5.06
N ASP A 56 3.56 -16.81 5.94
CA ASP A 56 4.02 -16.49 7.31
C ASP A 56 3.01 -15.60 8.06
N GLY A 57 1.73 -15.87 7.86
CA GLY A 57 0.68 -15.15 8.54
C GLY A 57 0.32 -13.80 7.92
N THR A 58 1.00 -13.40 6.86
CA THR A 58 0.71 -12.15 6.17
C THR A 58 0.06 -12.43 4.82
N THR A 59 -1.06 -11.78 4.58
CA THR A 59 -1.79 -11.89 3.30
C THR A 59 -1.56 -10.61 2.49
N THR A 60 -1.19 -10.79 1.23
CA THR A 60 -0.95 -9.68 0.33
C THR A 60 -1.73 -9.83 -0.97
N LEU A 61 -1.96 -8.70 -1.61
CA LEU A 61 -2.74 -8.60 -2.83
C LEU A 61 -2.28 -7.36 -3.58
N SER A 62 -2.17 -7.43 -4.90
CA SER A 62 -1.72 -6.28 -5.68
C SER A 62 -2.36 -6.24 -7.06
N ALA A 63 -2.35 -5.05 -7.66
CA ALA A 63 -2.75 -4.84 -9.03
C ALA A 63 -2.12 -3.55 -9.55
N THR A 64 -2.04 -3.44 -10.87
CA THR A 64 -1.64 -2.21 -11.53
C THR A 64 -2.88 -1.43 -11.93
N TYR A 65 -2.85 -0.12 -11.68
CA TYR A 65 -3.91 0.78 -12.09
C TYR A 65 -3.40 1.66 -13.23
N ALA A 66 -4.23 1.84 -14.22
CA ALA A 66 -3.89 2.60 -15.42
C ALA A 66 -4.62 3.94 -15.44
N LYS A 67 -4.01 4.90 -16.11
CA LYS A 67 -4.60 6.18 -16.41
C LYS A 67 -4.32 6.48 -17.87
N ASP A 68 -5.35 6.82 -18.64
CA ASP A 68 -5.21 7.09 -20.08
C ASP A 68 -4.53 5.94 -20.83
N ASN A 69 -4.92 4.71 -20.49
CA ASN A 69 -4.39 3.47 -21.10
C ASN A 69 -2.91 3.25 -20.85
N GLN A 70 -2.37 3.87 -19.80
CA GLN A 70 -0.97 3.72 -19.43
C GLN A 70 -0.87 3.26 -17.99
N ASP A 71 -0.01 2.29 -17.71
CA ASP A 71 0.25 1.85 -16.34
C ASP A 71 0.74 3.03 -15.52
N ALA A 72 0.07 3.32 -14.44
CA ALA A 72 0.32 4.55 -13.69
C ALA A 72 0.65 4.33 -12.22
N VAL A 73 0.01 3.36 -11.57
CA VAL A 73 0.18 3.12 -10.14
C VAL A 73 0.09 1.63 -9.88
N ILE A 74 0.98 1.12 -9.04
CA ILE A 74 0.84 -0.23 -8.50
C ILE A 74 0.29 -0.09 -7.08
N VAL A 75 -0.80 -0.78 -6.78
CA VAL A 75 -1.40 -0.77 -5.45
C VAL A 75 -1.21 -2.14 -4.81
N LEU A 76 -0.71 -2.13 -3.59
CA LEU A 76 -0.48 -3.34 -2.79
C LEU A 76 -1.24 -3.22 -1.47
N MET A 77 -1.92 -4.28 -1.07
CA MET A 77 -2.49 -4.42 0.26
C MET A 77 -1.73 -5.48 1.04
N SER A 78 -1.50 -5.23 2.33
CA SER A 78 -0.83 -6.18 3.22
C SER A 78 -1.54 -6.21 4.56
N ARG A 79 -1.86 -7.41 5.04
CA ARG A 79 -2.59 -7.65 6.28
C ARG A 79 -2.03 -8.88 7.01
N PRO A 80 -1.79 -8.87 8.31
CA PRO A 80 -1.98 -7.72 9.20
C PRO A 80 -0.77 -6.79 9.18
N THR A 81 -1.04 -5.50 9.31
CA THR A 81 -0.01 -4.48 9.45
C THR A 81 -0.44 -3.57 10.61
N THR A 82 0.40 -3.44 11.61
CA THR A 82 0.08 -2.65 12.79
C THR A 82 0.95 -1.42 12.94
N ASP A 83 2.05 -1.36 12.18
CA ASP A 83 3.01 -0.26 12.25
C ASP A 83 3.38 0.14 10.82
N LEU A 84 2.83 1.27 10.39
CA LEU A 84 3.03 1.73 9.02
C LEU A 84 4.46 2.20 8.77
N GLU A 85 5.12 2.77 9.77
CA GLU A 85 6.52 3.19 9.64
C GLU A 85 7.43 1.98 9.41
N LYS A 86 7.21 0.92 10.17
CA LYS A 86 7.95 -0.33 9.99
C LYS A 86 7.69 -0.91 8.61
N PHE A 87 6.44 -0.88 8.16
CA PHE A 87 6.06 -1.35 6.84
C PHE A 87 6.83 -0.61 5.75
N MET A 88 6.94 0.72 5.86
CA MET A 88 7.66 1.53 4.88
C MET A 88 9.16 1.22 4.87
N LYS A 89 9.74 0.98 6.02
CA LYS A 89 11.15 0.57 6.11
C LYS A 89 11.39 -0.77 5.44
N GLU A 90 10.51 -1.71 5.68
CA GLU A 90 10.61 -3.04 5.09
C GLU A 90 10.40 -3.01 3.58
N ALA A 91 9.65 -2.04 3.10
CA ALA A 91 9.46 -1.83 1.67
C ALA A 91 10.63 -1.04 1.04
N ALA A 92 11.71 -0.84 1.78
CA ALA A 92 12.92 -0.14 1.32
C ALA A 92 12.63 1.27 0.83
N MET A 93 11.89 2.03 1.62
CA MET A 93 11.59 3.43 1.35
C MET A 93 12.52 4.34 2.12
N SER A 94 12.96 5.40 1.48
CA SER A 94 13.77 6.46 2.10
C SER A 94 12.97 7.76 2.13
N SER A 95 13.47 8.73 2.90
CA SER A 95 12.87 10.06 3.00
C SER A 95 11.38 9.99 3.35
N VAL A 96 11.05 9.09 4.28
CA VAL A 96 9.65 8.87 4.67
C VAL A 96 9.15 10.07 5.48
N THR A 97 8.04 10.65 5.02
CA THR A 97 7.40 11.77 5.69
C THR A 97 5.90 11.55 5.75
N THR A 98 5.26 12.23 6.68
CA THR A 98 3.80 12.22 6.81
C THR A 98 3.20 13.13 5.75
N GLN A 99 2.18 12.61 5.05
CA GLN A 99 1.46 13.37 4.03
C GLN A 99 -0.02 13.37 4.36
N PRO A 100 -0.60 14.52 4.72
CA PRO A 100 -2.04 14.59 4.95
C PRO A 100 -2.82 14.29 3.66
N VAL A 101 -3.91 13.55 3.80
CA VAL A 101 -4.81 13.30 2.66
C VAL A 101 -5.83 14.41 2.62
N ALA A 102 -5.88 15.15 1.51
CA ALA A 102 -6.73 16.32 1.36
C ALA A 102 -8.21 15.98 1.61
N GLY A 103 -8.87 16.81 2.39
CA GLY A 103 -10.29 16.65 2.70
C GLY A 103 -10.61 15.57 3.74
N THR A 104 -9.60 15.01 4.38
CA THR A 104 -9.78 13.94 5.38
C THR A 104 -8.90 14.17 6.58
N SER A 105 -9.12 13.38 7.63
CA SER A 105 -8.22 13.34 8.78
C SER A 105 -7.13 12.29 8.64
N THR A 106 -7.12 11.56 7.54
CA THR A 106 -6.16 10.49 7.28
C THR A 106 -4.79 11.06 6.97
N LYS A 107 -3.76 10.43 7.50
CA LYS A 107 -2.37 10.77 7.19
C LYS A 107 -1.70 9.56 6.57
N ALA A 108 -1.09 9.77 5.41
CA ALA A 108 -0.30 8.76 4.75
C ALA A 108 1.17 8.92 5.12
N LEU A 109 1.93 7.87 4.96
CA LEU A 109 3.39 7.94 4.97
C LEU A 109 3.86 7.79 3.53
N CYS A 110 4.66 8.75 3.07
CA CYS A 110 5.18 8.76 1.72
C CYS A 110 6.70 8.71 1.76
N GLY A 111 7.28 8.01 0.81
CA GLY A 111 8.72 7.89 0.69
C GLY A 111 9.14 7.66 -0.73
N THR A 112 10.44 7.49 -0.93
CA THR A 112 11.04 7.21 -2.23
C THR A 112 11.69 5.83 -2.18
N SER A 113 11.41 5.00 -3.16
CA SER A 113 11.99 3.66 -3.23
C SER A 113 13.50 3.75 -3.40
N LEU A 114 14.23 2.98 -2.61
CA LEU A 114 15.69 2.93 -2.71
C LEU A 114 16.17 2.26 -4.00
N ASP A 115 15.33 1.46 -4.63
CA ASP A 115 15.73 0.69 -5.80
C ASP A 115 15.52 1.42 -7.13
N ASN A 116 14.47 2.21 -7.24
CA ASN A 116 14.09 2.79 -8.53
C ASN A 116 13.62 4.24 -8.44
N ASP A 117 13.77 4.86 -7.28
CA ASP A 117 13.39 6.24 -7.02
C ASP A 117 11.91 6.55 -7.25
N ASN A 118 11.06 5.54 -7.32
CA ASN A 118 9.62 5.78 -7.44
C ASN A 118 9.06 6.31 -6.12
N THR A 119 8.20 7.30 -6.24
CA THR A 119 7.48 7.83 -5.07
C THR A 119 6.35 6.88 -4.70
N SER A 120 6.19 6.64 -3.40
CA SER A 120 5.16 5.73 -2.90
C SER A 120 4.54 6.31 -1.65
N CYS A 121 3.24 6.08 -1.48
CA CYS A 121 2.52 6.49 -0.28
C CYS A 121 1.69 5.33 0.24
N ALA A 122 1.61 5.20 1.55
CA ALA A 122 0.83 4.15 2.19
C ALA A 122 -0.07 4.73 3.26
N VAL A 123 -1.23 4.10 3.43
CA VAL A 123 -2.15 4.39 4.53
C VAL A 123 -2.43 3.11 5.28
N LEU A 124 -2.85 3.25 6.54
CA LEU A 124 -3.26 2.12 7.36
C LEU A 124 -4.76 2.25 7.61
N LYS A 125 -5.51 1.21 7.23
CA LYS A 125 -6.94 1.12 7.51
C LYS A 125 -7.17 -0.17 8.28
N ASP A 126 -7.62 -0.03 9.53
CA ASP A 126 -7.65 -1.15 10.46
C ASP A 126 -6.25 -1.80 10.51
N ASP A 127 -6.12 -3.09 10.29
CA ASP A 127 -4.81 -3.74 10.26
C ASP A 127 -4.29 -3.97 8.83
N THR A 128 -4.73 -3.17 7.88
CA THR A 128 -4.36 -3.34 6.47
C THR A 128 -3.60 -2.13 5.97
N ALA A 129 -2.38 -2.34 5.49
CA ALA A 129 -1.61 -1.32 4.81
C ALA A 129 -1.99 -1.30 3.33
N VAL A 130 -2.20 -0.12 2.78
CA VAL A 130 -2.45 0.08 1.36
C VAL A 130 -1.35 0.98 0.83
N LEU A 131 -0.53 0.43 -0.06
CA LEU A 131 0.62 1.12 -0.64
C LEU A 131 0.33 1.45 -2.10
N ALA A 132 0.52 2.69 -2.49
CA ALA A 132 0.42 3.13 -3.88
C ALA A 132 1.81 3.54 -4.36
N VAL A 133 2.30 2.85 -5.39
CA VAL A 133 3.61 3.11 -5.98
C VAL A 133 3.41 3.84 -7.30
N GLY A 134 3.94 5.06 -7.41
CA GLY A 134 3.80 5.87 -8.61
C GLY A 134 4.75 5.43 -9.70
N LEU A 135 4.24 5.24 -10.91
CA LEU A 135 5.03 4.87 -12.07
C LEU A 135 5.28 6.05 -13.02
N LEU A 136 4.61 7.19 -12.79
CA LEU A 136 4.64 8.35 -13.66
C LEU A 136 5.12 9.61 -12.94
N ASP A 137 5.95 9.44 -11.90
CA ASP A 137 6.46 10.55 -11.08
C ASP A 137 5.34 11.40 -10.47
N GLN A 138 4.24 10.77 -10.09
CA GLN A 138 3.15 11.48 -9.45
C GLN A 138 3.62 12.07 -8.11
N PRO A 139 3.10 13.24 -7.72
CA PRO A 139 3.45 13.83 -6.45
C PRO A 139 2.86 13.06 -5.27
N ARG A 140 3.49 13.18 -4.11
CA ARG A 140 3.06 12.48 -2.89
C ARG A 140 1.60 12.71 -2.55
N PRO A 141 1.05 13.94 -2.61
CA PRO A 141 -0.37 14.14 -2.30
C PRO A 141 -1.32 13.32 -3.18
N GLU A 142 -0.98 13.17 -4.45
CA GLU A 142 -1.80 12.39 -5.37
C GLU A 142 -1.78 10.90 -5.02
N LEU A 143 -0.59 10.37 -4.73
CA LEU A 143 -0.46 8.96 -4.35
C LEU A 143 -1.09 8.67 -3.00
N ALA A 144 -1.00 9.61 -2.06
CA ALA A 144 -1.68 9.48 -0.78
C ALA A 144 -3.19 9.40 -0.96
N ALA A 145 -3.74 10.23 -1.86
CA ALA A 145 -5.16 10.20 -2.16
C ALA A 145 -5.59 8.89 -2.81
N VAL A 146 -4.76 8.32 -3.68
CA VAL A 146 -5.04 7.02 -4.31
C VAL A 146 -5.08 5.92 -3.25
N ALA A 147 -4.07 5.87 -2.38
CA ALA A 147 -4.03 4.86 -1.33
C ALA A 147 -5.24 4.96 -0.40
N ASP A 148 -5.60 6.17 0.00
CA ASP A 148 -6.76 6.39 0.87
C ASP A 148 -8.07 6.00 0.18
N SER A 149 -8.23 6.35 -1.09
CA SER A 149 -9.42 6.00 -1.87
C SER A 149 -9.59 4.49 -1.96
N VAL A 150 -8.50 3.77 -2.23
CA VAL A 150 -8.52 2.31 -2.29
C VAL A 150 -8.93 1.73 -0.93
N ALA A 151 -8.33 2.23 0.15
CA ALA A 151 -8.63 1.74 1.48
C ALA A 151 -10.08 1.96 1.85
N LYS A 152 -10.63 3.13 1.58
CA LYS A 152 -12.03 3.45 1.90
C LYS A 152 -13.00 2.61 1.10
N GLN A 153 -12.74 2.38 -0.17
CA GLN A 153 -13.63 1.58 -1.01
C GLN A 153 -13.58 0.10 -0.61
N ALA A 154 -12.41 -0.40 -0.26
CA ALA A 154 -12.25 -1.80 0.14
C ALA A 154 -12.89 -2.08 1.50
N ALA A 155 -12.96 -1.08 2.37
CA ALA A 155 -13.44 -1.22 3.74
C ALA A 155 -14.98 -1.09 3.87
N HIS A 156 -15.72 -1.40 2.84
CA HIS A 156 -17.19 -1.38 2.88
C HIS A 156 -17.78 -2.76 3.17
#